data_1c96625b2c3464fbc5aac88858eb737b
#
_entry.id   1c96625b2c3464fbc5aac88858eb737b
#
_cell.length_a   1.000
_cell.length_b   1.000
_cell.length_c   1.000
_cell.angle_alpha   90.00
_cell.angle_beta   90.00
_cell.angle_gamma   90.00
#
_symmetry.space_group_name_H-M   'P 1'
#
loop_
_entity.id
_entity.type
_entity.pdbx_description
1 polymer ?
#
loop_
_entity_poly.entity_id
_entity_poly.type
_entity_poly.pdbx_seq_one_letter_code
_entity_poly.pdbx_strand_id
1 'polypeptide(L)'
;MQKRNNHMKFTEYIDLLLSRRKVGNQLIIIFILALVLPITFISFVLLYDSQKSLSRHYKEQTYSDNLRVKSILFDVTTNAYNISEDLVMDAQLINLLNSSFSSNHAMQIKIDSYQGFHDVLVKDTSIRSIEIYTLNNEIGTYSNFTYADANIRSKDWFLKAKKSASGFWTSLPYEDKGGNISYDLTLFRKIILVQSKSFAVIAIRIDNNYLRNRIYNNTLSSIVAVNQDPVFYSSEKSYMGLSLPSPINYDITYYETTGKFFINHSKVIGTISTLLPYRTDDQIYVTSFNPTAIDEISQIQGGYILIILILIGILVLLFYLFSNYFSRRVSVLRTAMRQASHGYYNIIDSFSGKDEFYEIFHDLKTIITDIKAKEALIYENQLKKQQLENQQQQMEFKMLASQINPHFLYNTLETIRMKAFTSGNREVATAIKLLGKSLRYVLDNTGTVSTSLSKEIDHIRTYVQIQKLRFGERVNYFETIDPDIDLDEYRILPLLLQPIVENAISHGLEGTDDNKGQIEMKIYKDETYLHISISDNGIGMTKEELYNLKQKIMTKDDTKTRSIGLYNINQRISLCYGPECHLNISSILGEKTTVSLQLPLDKIGR
;
A
#
# COMPACT_ATOMS: atom_id res chain seq x y z
N MET A 1 16.47 6.94 -39.27
CA MET A 1 17.35 6.88 -38.07
C MET A 1 16.84 7.69 -36.87
N GLN A 2 16.20 8.84 -37.01
CA GLN A 2 15.68 9.65 -35.89
C GLN A 2 14.53 9.02 -35.07
N LYS A 3 13.69 8.18 -35.66
CA LYS A 3 12.59 7.50 -34.90
C LYS A 3 13.08 6.41 -33.94
N ARG A 4 14.23 5.77 -34.20
CA ARG A 4 14.77 4.72 -33.33
C ARG A 4 15.41 5.29 -32.05
N ASN A 5 16.00 6.49 -32.15
CA ASN A 5 16.61 7.17 -31.01
C ASN A 5 15.61 7.74 -29.99
N ASN A 6 14.39 8.13 -30.42
CA ASN A 6 13.35 8.59 -29.50
C ASN A 6 12.68 7.43 -28.72
N HIS A 7 12.61 6.22 -29.30
CA HIS A 7 12.10 5.06 -28.59
C HIS A 7 13.07 4.54 -27.52
N MET A 8 14.38 4.56 -27.79
CA MET A 8 15.40 4.19 -26.78
C MET A 8 15.39 5.12 -25.59
N LYS A 9 15.31 6.44 -25.80
CA LYS A 9 15.26 7.44 -24.72
C LYS A 9 14.03 7.30 -23.81
N PHE A 10 12.88 6.88 -24.34
CA PHE A 10 11.64 6.70 -23.55
C PHE A 10 11.69 5.46 -22.67
N THR A 11 12.19 4.35 -23.19
CA THR A 11 12.39 3.11 -22.42
C THR A 11 13.46 3.26 -21.34
N GLU A 12 14.58 3.93 -21.62
CA GLU A 12 15.61 4.25 -20.63
C GLU A 12 15.09 5.18 -19.52
N TYR A 13 14.22 6.15 -19.86
CA TYR A 13 13.60 7.03 -18.87
C TYR A 13 12.63 6.29 -17.96
N ILE A 14 11.84 5.38 -18.51
CA ILE A 14 10.94 4.51 -17.74
C ILE A 14 11.74 3.58 -16.84
N ASP A 15 12.80 2.96 -17.34
CA ASP A 15 13.67 2.10 -16.54
C ASP A 15 14.33 2.87 -15.38
N LEU A 16 14.78 4.09 -15.63
CA LEU A 16 15.37 4.94 -14.59
C LEU A 16 14.35 5.35 -13.51
N LEU A 17 13.12 5.56 -13.92
CA LEU A 17 12.00 5.97 -13.04
C LEU A 17 11.48 4.80 -12.20
N LEU A 18 11.52 3.59 -12.73
CA LEU A 18 11.05 2.37 -12.08
C LEU A 18 12.15 1.72 -11.22
N SER A 19 13.39 1.60 -11.72
CA SER A 19 14.47 0.83 -11.08
C SER A 19 14.87 1.32 -9.67
N ARG A 20 14.63 2.60 -9.36
CA ARG A 20 14.95 3.20 -8.04
C ARG A 20 13.85 3.04 -7.00
N ARG A 21 12.72 2.42 -7.32
CA ARG A 21 11.56 2.31 -6.43
C ARG A 21 11.30 0.87 -6.01
N LYS A 22 10.66 0.70 -4.85
CA LYS A 22 10.18 -0.63 -4.42
C LYS A 22 9.16 -1.17 -5.43
N VAL A 23 9.13 -2.48 -5.62
CA VAL A 23 8.25 -3.16 -6.59
C VAL A 23 6.78 -2.73 -6.46
N GLY A 24 6.26 -2.59 -5.24
CA GLY A 24 4.90 -2.09 -5.01
C GLY A 24 4.65 -0.70 -5.61
N ASN A 25 5.61 0.23 -5.48
CA ASN A 25 5.49 1.57 -6.06
C ASN A 25 5.63 1.56 -7.60
N GLN A 26 6.41 0.63 -8.14
CA GLN A 26 6.49 0.42 -9.59
C GLN A 26 5.14 -0.04 -10.15
N LEU A 27 4.51 -1.01 -9.49
CA LEU A 27 3.18 -1.51 -9.86
C LEU A 27 2.13 -0.40 -9.82
N ILE A 28 2.16 0.49 -8.81
CA ILE A 28 1.24 1.64 -8.73
C ILE A 28 1.41 2.56 -9.95
N ILE A 29 2.63 2.89 -10.32
CA ILE A 29 2.89 3.77 -11.46
C ILE A 29 2.40 3.12 -12.76
N ILE A 30 2.70 1.84 -12.97
CA ILE A 30 2.24 1.09 -14.14
C ILE A 30 0.71 1.04 -14.18
N PHE A 31 0.06 0.78 -13.05
CA PHE A 31 -1.40 0.76 -12.94
C PHE A 31 -2.02 2.12 -13.31
N ILE A 32 -1.48 3.22 -12.77
CA ILE A 32 -1.98 4.56 -13.09
C ILE A 32 -1.81 4.87 -14.58
N LEU A 33 -0.63 4.60 -15.14
CA LEU A 33 -0.33 4.90 -16.54
C LEU A 33 -1.07 3.99 -17.52
N ALA A 34 -1.17 2.70 -17.21
CA ALA A 34 -1.72 1.71 -18.14
C ALA A 34 -3.23 1.54 -18.05
N LEU A 35 -3.84 1.78 -16.89
CA LEU A 35 -5.28 1.57 -16.66
C LEU A 35 -6.02 2.86 -16.31
N VAL A 36 -5.61 3.57 -15.26
CA VAL A 36 -6.39 4.73 -14.77
C VAL A 36 -6.39 5.87 -15.79
N LEU A 37 -5.24 6.21 -16.35
CA LEU A 37 -5.12 7.31 -17.30
C LEU A 37 -5.88 7.05 -18.61
N PRO A 38 -5.77 5.88 -19.30
CA PRO A 38 -6.58 5.60 -20.47
C PRO A 38 -8.08 5.54 -20.17
N ILE A 39 -8.49 4.94 -19.04
CA ILE A 39 -9.91 4.88 -18.66
C ILE A 39 -10.47 6.28 -18.42
N THR A 40 -9.75 7.14 -17.71
CA THR A 40 -10.18 8.53 -17.46
C THR A 40 -10.25 9.31 -18.76
N PHE A 41 -9.29 9.12 -19.67
CA PHE A 41 -9.30 9.77 -20.98
C PHE A 41 -10.49 9.31 -21.84
N ILE A 42 -10.70 8.01 -21.96
CA ILE A 42 -11.84 7.44 -22.70
C ILE A 42 -13.16 7.91 -22.09
N SER A 43 -13.28 7.90 -20.77
CA SER A 43 -14.48 8.38 -20.07
C SER A 43 -14.76 9.85 -20.35
N PHE A 44 -13.72 10.69 -20.37
CA PHE A 44 -13.86 12.10 -20.73
C PHE A 44 -14.36 12.27 -22.16
N VAL A 45 -13.79 11.53 -23.11
CA VAL A 45 -14.23 11.56 -24.52
C VAL A 45 -15.69 11.12 -24.67
N LEU A 46 -16.07 10.03 -24.00
CA LEU A 46 -17.45 9.52 -24.04
C LEU A 46 -18.45 10.49 -23.41
N LEU A 47 -18.11 11.11 -22.27
CA LEU A 47 -18.96 12.12 -21.65
C LEU A 47 -19.14 13.33 -22.56
N TYR A 48 -18.06 13.81 -23.18
CA TYR A 48 -18.11 14.93 -24.12
C TYR A 48 -18.98 14.60 -25.36
N ASP A 49 -18.78 13.42 -25.95
CA ASP A 49 -19.54 13.00 -27.12
C ASP A 49 -21.02 12.76 -26.79
N SER A 50 -21.33 12.16 -25.64
CA SER A 50 -22.70 11.99 -25.14
C SER A 50 -23.39 13.35 -24.95
N GLN A 51 -22.72 14.31 -24.33
CA GLN A 51 -23.25 15.66 -24.17
C GLN A 51 -23.55 16.33 -25.51
N LYS A 52 -22.62 16.23 -26.45
CA LYS A 52 -22.77 16.78 -27.79
C LYS A 52 -23.91 16.13 -28.55
N SER A 53 -24.02 14.81 -28.47
CA SER A 53 -25.07 14.03 -29.13
C SER A 53 -26.46 14.36 -28.57
N LEU A 54 -26.64 14.37 -27.24
CA LEU A 54 -27.88 14.75 -26.61
C LEU A 54 -28.28 16.21 -26.91
N SER A 55 -27.33 17.13 -26.85
CA SER A 55 -27.59 18.53 -27.21
C SER A 55 -28.01 18.68 -28.68
N ARG A 56 -27.41 17.90 -29.59
CA ARG A 56 -27.82 17.86 -31.00
C ARG A 56 -29.24 17.31 -31.14
N HIS A 57 -29.54 16.19 -30.48
CA HIS A 57 -30.86 15.60 -30.50
C HIS A 57 -31.95 16.57 -30.08
N TYR A 58 -31.80 17.27 -28.96
CA TYR A 58 -32.79 18.27 -28.50
C TYR A 58 -32.88 19.48 -29.42
N LYS A 59 -31.79 19.90 -30.05
CA LYS A 59 -31.82 20.97 -31.06
C LYS A 59 -32.62 20.57 -32.28
N GLU A 60 -32.39 19.36 -32.82
CA GLU A 60 -33.10 18.84 -33.95
C GLU A 60 -34.60 18.65 -33.65
N GLN A 61 -34.91 18.16 -32.45
CA GLN A 61 -36.28 18.00 -31.98
C GLN A 61 -37.02 19.34 -31.88
N THR A 62 -36.40 20.36 -31.30
CA THR A 62 -37.00 21.69 -31.17
C THR A 62 -37.11 22.41 -32.52
N TYR A 63 -36.14 22.20 -33.42
CA TYR A 63 -36.19 22.69 -34.79
C TYR A 63 -37.33 22.08 -35.59
N SER A 64 -37.49 20.78 -35.53
CA SER A 64 -38.59 20.06 -36.22
C SER A 64 -39.96 20.51 -35.69
N ASP A 65 -40.12 20.64 -34.38
CA ASP A 65 -41.37 21.13 -33.79
C ASP A 65 -41.66 22.61 -34.19
N ASN A 66 -40.64 23.43 -34.23
CA ASN A 66 -40.75 24.82 -34.67
C ASN A 66 -41.26 24.91 -36.11
N LEU A 67 -40.74 24.09 -37.02
CA LEU A 67 -41.22 23.97 -38.39
C LEU A 67 -42.68 23.51 -38.45
N ARG A 68 -43.07 22.54 -37.63
CA ARG A 68 -44.45 22.07 -37.50
C ARG A 68 -45.38 23.18 -37.08
N VAL A 69 -45.03 23.95 -36.02
CA VAL A 69 -45.81 25.05 -35.54
C VAL A 69 -45.92 26.15 -36.61
N LYS A 70 -44.84 26.49 -37.32
CA LYS A 70 -44.84 27.43 -38.44
C LYS A 70 -45.80 26.98 -39.54
N SER A 71 -45.81 25.71 -39.94
CA SER A 71 -46.69 25.18 -40.96
C SER A 71 -48.16 25.32 -40.54
N ILE A 72 -48.50 24.98 -39.28
CA ILE A 72 -49.87 25.17 -38.75
C ILE A 72 -50.30 26.63 -38.80
N LEU A 73 -49.45 27.55 -38.35
CA LEU A 73 -49.74 28.96 -38.35
C LEU A 73 -49.83 29.53 -39.78
N PHE A 74 -48.98 29.08 -40.70
CA PHE A 74 -49.06 29.46 -42.10
C PHE A 74 -50.38 29.06 -42.72
N ASP A 75 -50.82 27.80 -42.50
CA ASP A 75 -52.08 27.31 -43.00
C ASP A 75 -53.28 28.12 -42.46
N VAL A 76 -53.30 28.36 -41.14
CA VAL A 76 -54.36 29.10 -40.45
C VAL A 76 -54.41 30.55 -40.93
N THR A 77 -53.25 31.20 -40.99
CA THR A 77 -53.20 32.61 -41.42
C THR A 77 -53.53 32.80 -42.89
N THR A 78 -53.09 31.87 -43.74
CA THR A 78 -53.43 31.86 -45.20
C THR A 78 -54.93 31.65 -45.38
N ASN A 79 -55.51 30.71 -44.69
CA ASN A 79 -56.93 30.43 -44.77
C ASN A 79 -57.79 31.65 -44.31
N ALA A 80 -57.48 32.22 -43.15
CA ALA A 80 -58.16 33.43 -42.65
C ALA A 80 -57.98 34.63 -43.62
N TYR A 81 -56.81 34.77 -44.23
CA TYR A 81 -56.59 35.80 -45.24
C TYR A 81 -57.49 35.61 -46.48
N ASN A 82 -57.56 34.38 -47.02
CA ASN A 82 -58.44 34.02 -48.15
C ASN A 82 -59.91 34.30 -47.85
N ILE A 83 -60.39 33.86 -46.66
CA ILE A 83 -61.74 34.19 -46.21
C ILE A 83 -61.98 35.72 -46.15
N SER A 84 -61.00 36.46 -45.66
CA SER A 84 -61.09 37.92 -45.62
C SER A 84 -61.18 38.49 -47.05
N GLU A 85 -60.50 37.87 -48.01
CA GLU A 85 -60.52 38.28 -49.40
C GLU A 85 -61.91 38.04 -50.04
N ASP A 86 -62.46 36.88 -49.80
CA ASP A 86 -63.82 36.52 -50.28
C ASP A 86 -64.86 37.48 -49.68
N LEU A 87 -64.78 37.75 -48.38
CA LEU A 87 -65.72 38.68 -47.70
C LEU A 87 -65.57 40.16 -48.14
N VAL A 88 -64.38 40.61 -48.45
CA VAL A 88 -64.12 41.98 -48.95
C VAL A 88 -64.73 42.14 -50.35
N MET A 89 -64.81 41.07 -51.13
CA MET A 89 -65.35 41.06 -52.49
C MET A 89 -66.86 40.68 -52.52
N ASP A 90 -67.45 40.30 -51.38
CA ASP A 90 -68.83 39.88 -51.34
C ASP A 90 -69.79 41.08 -51.57
N ALA A 91 -70.51 40.98 -52.70
CA ALA A 91 -71.43 42.02 -53.15
C ALA A 91 -72.62 42.18 -52.17
N GLN A 92 -73.07 41.11 -51.51
CA GLN A 92 -74.14 41.18 -50.51
C GLN A 92 -73.71 41.96 -49.28
N LEU A 93 -72.49 41.67 -48.77
CA LEU A 93 -71.90 42.41 -47.66
C LEU A 93 -71.66 43.89 -47.99
N ILE A 94 -71.11 44.20 -49.16
CA ILE A 94 -70.86 45.57 -49.63
C ILE A 94 -72.17 46.33 -49.72
N ASN A 95 -73.20 45.73 -50.32
CA ASN A 95 -74.53 46.35 -50.42
C ASN A 95 -75.18 46.58 -49.04
N LEU A 96 -75.02 45.65 -48.10
CA LEU A 96 -75.52 45.78 -46.74
C LEU A 96 -74.83 46.96 -46.02
N LEU A 97 -73.49 47.08 -46.14
CA LEU A 97 -72.71 48.17 -45.55
C LEU A 97 -73.01 49.55 -46.12
N ASN A 98 -73.46 49.62 -47.40
CA ASN A 98 -73.85 50.85 -48.05
C ASN A 98 -75.35 51.22 -47.91
N SER A 99 -76.14 50.30 -47.34
CA SER A 99 -77.61 50.47 -47.17
C SER A 99 -77.96 51.53 -46.11
N SER A 100 -79.04 52.25 -46.39
CA SER A 100 -79.74 53.08 -45.41
C SER A 100 -80.92 52.33 -44.91
N PHE A 101 -81.30 52.48 -43.61
CA PHE A 101 -82.38 51.77 -42.96
C PHE A 101 -83.43 52.65 -42.38
N SER A 102 -84.68 52.39 -42.67
CA SER A 102 -85.81 53.19 -42.18
C SER A 102 -86.10 52.94 -40.70
N SER A 103 -85.66 51.83 -40.11
CA SER A 103 -85.77 51.50 -38.71
C SER A 103 -84.71 50.47 -38.28
N ASN A 104 -84.44 50.37 -36.95
CA ASN A 104 -83.55 49.37 -36.38
C ASN A 104 -84.05 47.92 -36.69
N HIS A 105 -85.37 47.69 -36.76
CA HIS A 105 -85.92 46.40 -37.07
C HIS A 105 -85.66 46.00 -38.53
N ALA A 106 -85.75 46.93 -39.49
CA ALA A 106 -85.40 46.68 -40.88
C ALA A 106 -83.91 46.37 -41.08
N MET A 107 -83.05 47.06 -40.30
CA MET A 107 -81.63 46.78 -40.24
C MET A 107 -81.34 45.34 -39.73
N GLN A 108 -81.96 44.95 -38.58
CA GLN A 108 -81.78 43.63 -38.01
C GLN A 108 -82.18 42.53 -38.99
N ILE A 109 -83.37 42.62 -39.61
CA ILE A 109 -83.84 41.63 -40.60
C ILE A 109 -82.84 41.52 -41.74
N LYS A 110 -82.29 42.62 -42.21
CA LYS A 110 -81.28 42.61 -43.31
C LYS A 110 -79.96 41.98 -42.89
N ILE A 111 -79.52 42.29 -41.65
CA ILE A 111 -78.29 41.65 -41.11
C ILE A 111 -78.47 40.17 -40.90
N ASP A 112 -79.62 39.75 -40.28
CA ASP A 112 -79.91 38.33 -40.05
C ASP A 112 -80.08 37.50 -41.34
N SER A 113 -80.46 38.18 -42.45
CA SER A 113 -80.55 37.55 -43.75
C SER A 113 -79.17 37.27 -44.40
N TYR A 114 -78.13 37.88 -43.88
CA TYR A 114 -76.75 37.64 -44.40
C TYR A 114 -76.14 36.41 -43.80
N GLN A 115 -75.97 35.36 -44.56
CA GLN A 115 -75.49 34.05 -44.07
C GLN A 115 -73.96 33.89 -44.22
N GLY A 116 -73.29 34.84 -44.87
CA GLY A 116 -71.86 34.68 -45.19
C GLY A 116 -70.95 34.41 -44.02
N PHE A 117 -71.23 35.05 -42.86
CA PHE A 117 -70.45 34.78 -41.64
C PHE A 117 -70.77 33.41 -41.01
N HIS A 118 -72.04 33.03 -41.01
CA HIS A 118 -72.48 31.76 -40.49
C HIS A 118 -71.84 30.59 -41.28
N ASP A 119 -71.89 30.70 -42.61
CA ASP A 119 -71.30 29.67 -43.47
C ASP A 119 -69.80 29.50 -43.28
N VAL A 120 -69.05 30.56 -43.01
CA VAL A 120 -67.62 30.52 -42.70
C VAL A 120 -67.43 29.90 -41.32
N LEU A 121 -68.12 30.34 -40.26
CA LEU A 121 -67.91 29.88 -38.90
C LEU A 121 -68.32 28.43 -38.71
N VAL A 122 -69.26 27.90 -39.49
CA VAL A 122 -69.65 26.49 -39.47
C VAL A 122 -68.63 25.62 -40.19
N LYS A 123 -68.10 26.10 -41.31
CA LYS A 123 -67.13 25.33 -42.14
C LYS A 123 -65.73 25.36 -41.60
N ASP A 124 -65.31 26.42 -40.91
CA ASP A 124 -63.97 26.64 -40.46
C ASP A 124 -63.87 26.84 -38.93
N THR A 125 -63.46 25.78 -38.25
CA THR A 125 -63.30 25.78 -36.82
C THR A 125 -62.06 26.53 -36.32
N SER A 126 -61.18 26.98 -37.25
CA SER A 126 -60.01 27.79 -36.89
C SER A 126 -60.35 29.23 -36.58
N ILE A 127 -61.54 29.66 -37.01
CA ILE A 127 -62.03 31.04 -36.82
C ILE A 127 -62.99 31.06 -35.63
N ARG A 128 -62.70 31.96 -34.70
CA ARG A 128 -63.52 32.19 -33.51
C ARG A 128 -64.70 33.13 -33.78
N SER A 129 -64.41 34.26 -34.43
CA SER A 129 -65.40 35.27 -34.73
C SER A 129 -64.97 36.12 -35.93
N ILE A 130 -65.97 36.66 -36.64
CA ILE A 130 -65.82 37.63 -37.66
C ILE A 130 -66.63 38.86 -37.24
N GLU A 131 -65.99 40.01 -37.18
CA GLU A 131 -66.63 41.28 -36.75
C GLU A 131 -66.39 42.35 -37.83
N ILE A 132 -67.41 43.16 -38.10
CA ILE A 132 -67.33 44.26 -39.06
C ILE A 132 -67.48 45.59 -38.26
N TYR A 133 -66.49 46.41 -38.36
CA TYR A 133 -66.52 47.76 -37.85
C TYR A 133 -66.84 48.74 -38.95
N THR A 134 -68.04 49.37 -38.92
CA THR A 134 -68.51 50.25 -39.97
C THR A 134 -68.58 51.71 -39.51
N LEU A 135 -68.42 52.66 -40.47
CA LEU A 135 -68.65 54.07 -40.25
C LEU A 135 -70.07 54.49 -40.58
N ASN A 136 -70.92 53.54 -41.05
CA ASN A 136 -72.32 53.81 -41.26
C ASN A 136 -73.08 53.76 -39.92
N ASN A 137 -73.56 54.97 -39.48
CA ASN A 137 -74.23 55.11 -38.20
C ASN A 137 -75.61 54.48 -38.13
N GLU A 138 -76.23 54.19 -39.29
CA GLU A 138 -77.50 53.45 -39.38
C GLU A 138 -77.40 51.98 -39.08
N ILE A 139 -76.16 51.44 -39.24
CA ILE A 139 -75.82 50.09 -38.77
C ILE A 139 -75.26 50.26 -37.35
N GLY A 140 -76.11 50.17 -36.37
CA GLY A 140 -75.69 50.23 -34.98
C GLY A 140 -74.72 49.05 -34.58
N THR A 141 -74.68 48.72 -33.33
CA THR A 141 -73.99 47.50 -32.83
C THR A 141 -75.02 46.38 -32.71
N TYR A 142 -74.97 45.43 -33.66
CA TYR A 142 -75.84 44.28 -33.69
C TYR A 142 -75.20 43.09 -34.35
N SER A 143 -75.27 41.92 -33.72
CA SER A 143 -74.65 40.64 -34.21
C SER A 143 -73.16 40.84 -34.46
N ASN A 144 -72.69 40.62 -35.65
CA ASN A 144 -71.28 40.73 -36.08
C ASN A 144 -70.90 42.15 -36.53
N PHE A 145 -71.84 43.08 -36.50
CA PHE A 145 -71.60 44.47 -36.94
C PHE A 145 -71.49 45.40 -35.72
N THR A 146 -70.54 46.27 -35.75
CA THR A 146 -70.28 47.27 -34.70
C THR A 146 -70.06 48.66 -35.34
N TYR A 147 -70.83 49.65 -34.93
CA TYR A 147 -70.55 51.01 -35.34
C TYR A 147 -69.24 51.48 -34.70
N ALA A 148 -68.34 51.95 -35.51
CA ALA A 148 -67.06 52.46 -35.06
C ALA A 148 -67.23 53.88 -34.49
N ASP A 149 -67.51 53.97 -33.19
CA ASP A 149 -67.61 55.15 -32.41
C ASP A 149 -66.23 55.90 -32.29
N ALA A 150 -66.19 57.01 -31.58
CA ALA A 150 -64.97 57.78 -31.39
C ALA A 150 -63.89 56.99 -30.65
N ASN A 151 -64.30 56.06 -29.71
CA ASN A 151 -63.39 55.22 -28.96
C ASN A 151 -62.74 54.17 -29.89
N ILE A 152 -63.58 53.49 -30.69
CA ILE A 152 -63.03 52.49 -31.67
C ILE A 152 -62.15 53.15 -32.70
N ARG A 153 -62.51 54.32 -33.21
CA ARG A 153 -61.72 55.05 -34.22
C ARG A 153 -60.37 55.52 -33.68
N SER A 154 -60.20 55.70 -32.38
CA SER A 154 -58.97 56.13 -31.74
C SER A 154 -57.99 54.96 -31.47
N LYS A 155 -58.48 53.69 -31.59
CA LYS A 155 -57.64 52.54 -31.35
C LYS A 155 -56.55 52.35 -32.43
N ASP A 156 -55.38 51.99 -32.06
CA ASP A 156 -54.22 51.85 -32.96
C ASP A 156 -54.48 50.92 -34.14
N TRP A 157 -55.15 49.78 -33.90
CA TRP A 157 -55.49 48.85 -34.98
C TRP A 157 -56.46 49.46 -35.98
N PHE A 158 -57.43 50.33 -35.56
CA PHE A 158 -58.35 50.96 -36.47
C PHE A 158 -57.67 52.06 -37.30
N LEU A 159 -56.75 52.82 -36.69
CA LEU A 159 -55.93 53.84 -37.38
C LEU A 159 -54.99 53.14 -38.39
N LYS A 160 -54.44 52.00 -38.03
CA LYS A 160 -53.59 51.20 -38.96
C LYS A 160 -54.41 50.66 -40.12
N ALA A 161 -55.61 50.10 -39.85
CA ALA A 161 -56.54 49.64 -40.88
C ALA A 161 -56.98 50.74 -41.86
N LYS A 162 -57.21 51.94 -41.38
CA LYS A 162 -57.56 53.12 -42.21
C LYS A 162 -56.46 53.41 -43.22
N LYS A 163 -55.19 53.31 -42.82
CA LYS A 163 -54.01 53.65 -43.66
C LYS A 163 -53.55 52.51 -44.55
N SER A 164 -53.77 51.26 -44.13
CA SER A 164 -53.26 50.07 -44.85
C SER A 164 -54.14 49.75 -46.07
N ALA A 165 -53.48 49.38 -47.14
CA ALA A 165 -54.14 48.80 -48.31
C ALA A 165 -54.26 47.28 -48.23
N SER A 166 -53.35 46.63 -47.50
CA SER A 166 -53.32 45.17 -47.26
C SER A 166 -53.87 44.88 -45.85
N GLY A 167 -54.23 43.64 -45.59
CA GLY A 167 -54.54 43.20 -44.24
C GLY A 167 -53.29 43.21 -43.36
N PHE A 168 -53.48 43.20 -42.07
CA PHE A 168 -52.40 43.05 -41.09
C PHE A 168 -52.85 42.23 -39.87
N TRP A 169 -51.91 41.57 -39.25
CA TRP A 169 -52.11 40.76 -38.05
C TRP A 169 -51.71 41.52 -36.80
N THR A 170 -52.47 41.31 -35.70
CA THR A 170 -52.15 41.83 -34.39
C THR A 170 -52.72 40.90 -33.30
N SER A 171 -52.12 40.94 -32.13
CA SER A 171 -52.62 40.22 -30.92
C SER A 171 -53.48 41.13 -30.08
N LEU A 172 -54.73 40.79 -29.89
CA LEU A 172 -55.63 41.60 -29.11
C LEU A 172 -56.18 40.83 -27.90
N PRO A 173 -56.36 41.51 -26.75
CA PRO A 173 -57.02 40.92 -25.60
C PRO A 173 -58.47 40.60 -25.93
N TYR A 174 -58.93 39.47 -25.49
CA TYR A 174 -60.29 39.00 -25.58
C TYR A 174 -60.76 38.51 -24.19
N GLU A 175 -61.81 39.10 -23.68
CA GLU A 175 -62.44 38.71 -22.44
C GLU A 175 -63.61 37.74 -22.77
N ASP A 176 -63.57 36.53 -22.23
CA ASP A 176 -64.64 35.56 -22.40
C ASP A 176 -65.82 35.89 -21.48
N LYS A 177 -66.95 35.17 -21.68
CA LYS A 177 -68.18 35.35 -20.85
C LYS A 177 -67.95 35.03 -19.35
N GLY A 178 -66.81 34.43 -19.00
CA GLY A 178 -66.40 34.13 -17.62
C GLY A 178 -65.42 35.15 -17.04
N GLY A 179 -65.08 36.23 -17.74
CA GLY A 179 -64.14 37.28 -17.31
C GLY A 179 -62.66 36.87 -17.51
N ASN A 180 -62.34 35.75 -18.19
CA ASN A 180 -60.97 35.38 -18.44
C ASN A 180 -60.45 36.16 -19.68
N ILE A 181 -59.27 36.75 -19.52
CA ILE A 181 -58.63 37.48 -20.62
C ILE A 181 -57.71 36.50 -21.37
N SER A 182 -57.97 36.29 -22.65
CA SER A 182 -57.11 35.63 -23.60
C SER A 182 -56.60 36.67 -24.64
N TYR A 183 -55.52 36.32 -25.33
CA TYR A 183 -55.01 37.14 -26.44
C TYR A 183 -55.16 36.35 -27.72
N ASP A 184 -55.96 36.89 -28.66
CA ASP A 184 -56.29 36.21 -29.89
C ASP A 184 -55.54 36.84 -31.08
N LEU A 185 -54.97 36.01 -31.95
CA LEU A 185 -54.45 36.49 -33.23
C LEU A 185 -55.60 36.96 -34.11
N THR A 186 -55.57 38.22 -34.52
CA THR A 186 -56.64 38.87 -35.24
C THR A 186 -56.12 39.47 -36.56
N LEU A 187 -56.76 39.13 -37.67
CA LEU A 187 -56.56 39.74 -38.98
C LEU A 187 -57.47 40.93 -39.12
N PHE A 188 -56.93 42.08 -39.40
CA PHE A 188 -57.71 43.27 -39.78
C PHE A 188 -57.52 43.55 -41.25
N ARG A 189 -58.66 43.85 -41.96
CA ARG A 189 -58.62 44.20 -43.37
C ARG A 189 -59.67 45.26 -43.69
N LYS A 190 -59.35 46.21 -44.55
CA LYS A 190 -60.20 47.32 -44.95
C LYS A 190 -61.11 46.85 -46.09
N ILE A 191 -62.42 47.17 -45.94
CA ILE A 191 -63.43 47.04 -47.00
C ILE A 191 -63.66 48.44 -47.54
N ILE A 192 -63.44 48.63 -48.84
CA ILE A 192 -63.63 49.94 -49.47
C ILE A 192 -65.04 50.00 -49.96
N LEU A 193 -65.76 51.01 -49.50
CA LEU A 193 -67.17 51.29 -49.88
C LEU A 193 -67.21 52.45 -50.86
N VAL A 194 -67.11 52.15 -52.14
CA VAL A 194 -67.00 53.16 -53.19
C VAL A 194 -68.24 54.05 -53.31
N GLN A 195 -69.42 53.47 -53.10
CA GLN A 195 -70.69 54.22 -53.23
C GLN A 195 -70.84 55.24 -52.11
N SER A 196 -70.53 54.95 -50.89
CA SER A 196 -70.60 55.85 -49.73
C SER A 196 -69.34 56.68 -49.53
N LYS A 197 -68.30 56.49 -50.38
CA LYS A 197 -66.96 57.12 -50.21
C LYS A 197 -66.41 56.90 -48.81
N SER A 198 -66.69 55.69 -48.22
CA SER A 198 -66.39 55.29 -46.87
C SER A 198 -65.61 53.97 -46.86
N PHE A 199 -65.39 53.41 -45.67
CA PHE A 199 -64.80 52.11 -45.51
C PHE A 199 -65.34 51.40 -44.25
N ALA A 200 -65.27 50.11 -44.26
CA ALA A 200 -65.43 49.30 -43.04
C ALA A 200 -64.18 48.49 -42.79
N VAL A 201 -64.01 47.99 -41.58
CA VAL A 201 -62.90 47.14 -41.21
C VAL A 201 -63.44 45.78 -40.78
N ILE A 202 -63.02 44.72 -41.45
CA ILE A 202 -63.27 43.35 -41.01
C ILE A 202 -62.20 42.92 -40.06
N ALA A 203 -62.58 42.26 -38.96
CA ALA A 203 -61.71 41.64 -37.99
C ALA A 203 -62.03 40.14 -37.95
N ILE A 204 -61.07 39.31 -38.28
CA ILE A 204 -61.18 37.83 -38.20
C ILE A 204 -60.29 37.36 -37.04
N ARG A 205 -60.88 36.81 -36.02
CA ARG A 205 -60.19 36.28 -34.87
C ARG A 205 -59.93 34.80 -35.01
N ILE A 206 -58.72 34.33 -34.74
CA ILE A 206 -58.33 32.93 -34.73
C ILE A 206 -58.72 32.32 -33.38
N ASP A 207 -59.24 31.09 -33.39
CA ASP A 207 -59.59 30.38 -32.19
C ASP A 207 -58.34 29.78 -31.50
N ASN A 208 -58.05 30.26 -30.30
CA ASN A 208 -56.94 29.79 -29.51
C ASN A 208 -57.08 28.32 -29.04
N ASN A 209 -58.29 27.77 -28.93
CA ASN A 209 -58.47 26.36 -28.61
C ASN A 209 -58.09 25.48 -29.83
N TYR A 210 -58.41 25.96 -31.05
CA TYR A 210 -57.98 25.32 -32.29
C TYR A 210 -56.45 25.31 -32.35
N LEU A 211 -55.77 26.47 -32.13
CA LEU A 211 -54.33 26.54 -32.12
C LEU A 211 -53.72 25.60 -31.06
N ARG A 212 -54.32 25.62 -29.84
CA ARG A 212 -53.87 24.74 -28.76
C ARG A 212 -53.92 23.27 -29.15
N ASN A 213 -55.00 22.80 -29.71
CA ASN A 213 -55.19 21.39 -30.09
C ASN A 213 -54.23 20.96 -31.18
N ARG A 214 -53.81 21.87 -32.06
CA ARG A 214 -52.91 21.59 -33.19
C ARG A 214 -51.42 21.74 -32.81
N ILE A 215 -51.10 22.72 -32.00
CA ILE A 215 -49.72 23.10 -31.67
C ILE A 215 -49.23 22.31 -30.42
N TYR A 216 -50.09 21.98 -29.50
CA TYR A 216 -49.70 21.36 -28.24
C TYR A 216 -48.81 20.16 -28.43
N ASN A 217 -47.75 20.11 -27.65
CA ASN A 217 -46.79 19.01 -27.60
C ASN A 217 -46.49 18.68 -26.13
N ASN A 218 -46.44 17.39 -25.81
CA ASN A 218 -46.27 16.94 -24.43
C ASN A 218 -44.84 17.19 -23.88
N THR A 219 -43.86 17.28 -24.75
CA THR A 219 -42.41 17.37 -24.40
C THR A 219 -41.82 18.73 -24.70
N LEU A 220 -42.43 19.49 -25.59
CA LEU A 220 -41.94 20.77 -26.04
C LEU A 220 -42.94 21.87 -25.77
N SER A 221 -42.44 23.00 -25.32
CA SER A 221 -43.20 24.20 -25.14
C SER A 221 -43.03 25.15 -26.32
N SER A 222 -44.12 25.78 -26.76
CA SER A 222 -44.11 26.78 -27.83
C SER A 222 -44.69 28.10 -27.34
N ILE A 223 -44.09 29.22 -27.76
CA ILE A 223 -44.58 30.56 -27.49
C ILE A 223 -44.61 31.29 -28.85
N VAL A 224 -45.73 31.97 -29.13
CA VAL A 224 -45.93 32.64 -30.40
C VAL A 224 -46.46 34.08 -30.17
N ALA A 225 -45.83 35.03 -30.85
CA ALA A 225 -46.21 36.40 -30.87
C ALA A 225 -46.18 36.93 -32.31
N VAL A 226 -46.96 38.00 -32.57
CA VAL A 226 -46.91 38.70 -33.86
C VAL A 226 -46.27 40.07 -33.63
N ASN A 227 -45.32 40.42 -34.48
CA ASN A 227 -44.55 41.69 -34.38
C ASN A 227 -43.99 41.90 -32.94
N GLN A 228 -44.26 43.00 -32.32
CA GLN A 228 -43.93 43.34 -30.93
C GLN A 228 -45.15 43.25 -30.00
N ASP A 229 -46.26 42.68 -30.50
CA ASP A 229 -47.49 42.54 -29.74
C ASP A 229 -47.33 41.45 -28.65
N PRO A 230 -48.25 41.46 -27.66
CA PRO A 230 -48.30 40.42 -26.64
C PRO A 230 -48.46 39.01 -27.22
N VAL A 231 -47.88 38.03 -26.53
CA VAL A 231 -48.00 36.60 -26.85
C VAL A 231 -49.46 36.17 -26.97
N PHE A 232 -49.86 35.70 -28.13
CA PHE A 232 -51.22 35.21 -28.38
C PHE A 232 -51.38 33.69 -28.19
N TYR A 233 -50.26 32.98 -28.28
CA TYR A 233 -50.26 31.52 -28.02
C TYR A 233 -49.05 31.14 -27.15
N SER A 234 -49.30 30.34 -26.15
CA SER A 234 -48.26 29.69 -25.39
C SER A 234 -48.76 28.33 -24.85
N SER A 235 -47.86 27.33 -24.85
CA SER A 235 -48.10 26.04 -24.16
C SER A 235 -48.26 26.24 -22.64
N GLU A 236 -47.62 27.24 -22.07
CA GLU A 236 -47.70 27.62 -20.68
C GLU A 236 -48.51 28.93 -20.53
N LYS A 237 -49.58 28.90 -19.79
CA LYS A 237 -50.45 30.06 -19.58
C LYS A 237 -49.77 31.32 -19.02
N SER A 238 -48.66 31.11 -18.30
CA SER A 238 -47.89 32.21 -17.68
C SER A 238 -47.28 33.20 -18.66
N TYR A 239 -47.12 32.85 -19.93
CA TYR A 239 -46.55 33.72 -20.96
C TYR A 239 -47.61 34.47 -21.79
N MET A 240 -48.89 34.08 -21.67
CA MET A 240 -50.00 34.70 -22.43
C MET A 240 -50.13 36.19 -22.08
N GLY A 241 -50.17 37.04 -23.11
CA GLY A 241 -50.35 38.47 -22.95
C GLY A 241 -49.09 39.24 -22.49
N LEU A 242 -47.99 38.57 -22.28
CA LEU A 242 -46.71 39.20 -21.99
C LEU A 242 -45.94 39.45 -23.29
N SER A 243 -44.93 40.34 -23.23
CA SER A 243 -43.94 40.46 -24.32
C SER A 243 -43.18 39.12 -24.48
N LEU A 244 -42.78 38.82 -25.70
CA LEU A 244 -42.09 37.56 -26.01
C LEU A 244 -40.76 37.47 -25.19
N PRO A 245 -40.60 36.45 -24.32
CA PRO A 245 -39.47 36.38 -23.39
C PRO A 245 -38.17 35.83 -24.04
N SER A 246 -38.09 35.85 -25.36
CA SER A 246 -36.98 35.30 -26.14
C SER A 246 -36.09 36.42 -26.69
N PRO A 247 -34.76 36.19 -26.80
CA PRO A 247 -33.84 37.17 -27.38
C PRO A 247 -34.02 37.26 -28.89
N ILE A 248 -34.88 38.16 -29.35
CA ILE A 248 -35.16 38.36 -30.78
C ILE A 248 -34.58 39.68 -31.26
N ASN A 249 -33.95 39.65 -32.40
CA ASN A 249 -33.60 40.85 -33.15
C ASN A 249 -34.72 41.17 -34.14
N TYR A 250 -35.57 42.14 -33.80
CA TYR A 250 -36.72 42.57 -34.61
C TYR A 250 -36.33 43.30 -35.90
N ASP A 251 -35.06 43.71 -36.04
CA ASP A 251 -34.55 44.39 -37.25
C ASP A 251 -34.32 43.43 -38.41
N ILE A 252 -34.35 42.11 -38.16
CA ILE A 252 -34.10 41.07 -39.12
C ILE A 252 -35.43 40.45 -39.57
N THR A 253 -35.73 40.56 -40.87
CA THR A 253 -36.98 40.02 -41.46
C THR A 253 -37.08 38.49 -41.32
N TYR A 254 -35.95 37.77 -41.50
CA TYR A 254 -35.86 36.34 -41.30
C TYR A 254 -34.89 36.06 -40.16
N TYR A 255 -35.45 35.90 -39.00
CA TYR A 255 -34.68 35.49 -37.83
C TYR A 255 -34.86 33.98 -37.61
N GLU A 256 -33.76 33.23 -37.58
CA GLU A 256 -33.77 31.83 -37.23
C GLU A 256 -32.52 31.50 -36.42
N THR A 257 -32.72 30.94 -35.24
CA THR A 257 -31.63 30.49 -34.38
C THR A 257 -32.05 29.26 -33.60
N THR A 258 -31.13 28.25 -33.53
CA THR A 258 -31.32 27.02 -32.76
C THR A 258 -30.15 26.86 -31.81
N GLY A 259 -30.45 26.79 -30.52
CA GLY A 259 -29.37 26.75 -29.54
C GLY A 259 -29.84 26.76 -28.08
N LYS A 260 -28.93 27.16 -27.24
CA LYS A 260 -29.20 27.43 -25.81
C LYS A 260 -29.44 28.90 -25.61
N PHE A 261 -30.56 29.27 -25.03
CA PHE A 261 -30.89 30.66 -24.66
C PHE A 261 -31.68 30.70 -23.35
N PHE A 262 -32.00 31.86 -22.87
CA PHE A 262 -32.74 32.05 -21.62
C PHE A 262 -34.19 32.43 -21.91
N ILE A 263 -35.12 31.79 -21.23
CA ILE A 263 -36.52 32.14 -21.14
C ILE A 263 -36.83 32.32 -19.65
N ASN A 264 -37.23 33.52 -19.25
CA ASN A 264 -37.51 33.84 -17.82
C ASN A 264 -36.44 33.29 -16.85
N HIS A 265 -35.17 33.61 -17.08
CA HIS A 265 -34.03 33.21 -16.27
C HIS A 265 -33.69 31.68 -16.33
N SER A 266 -34.52 30.85 -16.94
CA SER A 266 -34.24 29.44 -17.16
C SER A 266 -33.49 29.24 -18.47
N LYS A 267 -32.39 28.48 -18.41
CA LYS A 267 -31.62 28.12 -19.60
C LYS A 267 -32.28 26.92 -20.28
N VAL A 268 -32.66 27.10 -21.57
CA VAL A 268 -33.36 26.07 -22.34
C VAL A 268 -32.62 25.77 -23.66
N ILE A 269 -32.94 24.63 -24.26
CA ILE A 269 -32.58 24.32 -25.66
C ILE A 269 -33.82 24.51 -26.50
N GLY A 270 -33.71 25.33 -27.55
CA GLY A 270 -34.85 25.62 -28.40
C GLY A 270 -34.46 26.23 -29.74
N THR A 271 -35.50 26.53 -30.51
CA THR A 271 -35.45 27.16 -31.82
C THR A 271 -36.38 28.36 -31.81
N ILE A 272 -35.90 29.49 -32.25
CA ILE A 272 -36.68 30.72 -32.50
C ILE A 272 -36.63 30.99 -34.00
N SER A 273 -37.79 31.17 -34.62
CA SER A 273 -37.83 31.52 -36.05
C SER A 273 -38.97 32.44 -36.39
N THR A 274 -38.84 33.15 -37.48
CA THR A 274 -39.85 34.01 -38.05
C THR A 274 -40.68 33.30 -39.09
N LEU A 275 -41.98 33.48 -39.04
CA LEU A 275 -42.92 33.13 -40.11
C LEU A 275 -43.46 34.43 -40.72
N LEU A 276 -43.46 34.59 -42.00
CA LEU A 276 -44.14 35.64 -42.75
C LEU A 276 -45.52 35.13 -43.18
N PRO A 277 -46.62 35.66 -42.65
CA PRO A 277 -47.96 35.31 -43.07
C PRO A 277 -48.23 35.70 -44.52
N TYR A 278 -49.18 35.03 -45.15
CA TYR A 278 -49.49 35.24 -46.54
C TYR A 278 -50.01 36.67 -46.79
N ARG A 279 -49.39 37.38 -47.76
CA ARG A 279 -49.77 38.71 -48.26
C ARG A 279 -49.86 39.82 -47.18
N THR A 280 -49.16 39.67 -46.08
CA THR A 280 -49.02 40.75 -45.09
C THR A 280 -47.55 41.02 -44.82
N ASP A 281 -47.21 42.21 -44.31
CA ASP A 281 -45.85 42.60 -43.97
C ASP A 281 -45.52 42.26 -42.49
N ASP A 282 -46.40 41.56 -41.82
CA ASP A 282 -46.25 41.21 -40.41
C ASP A 282 -45.30 40.01 -40.23
N GLN A 283 -44.71 39.91 -39.05
CA GLN A 283 -43.80 38.83 -38.66
C GLN A 283 -44.39 38.06 -37.49
N ILE A 284 -44.55 36.75 -37.60
CA ILE A 284 -44.94 35.91 -36.51
C ILE A 284 -43.71 35.19 -36.00
N TYR A 285 -43.35 35.40 -34.75
CA TYR A 285 -42.21 34.80 -34.10
C TYR A 285 -42.67 33.51 -33.38
N VAL A 286 -42.03 32.41 -33.71
CA VAL A 286 -42.30 31.10 -33.13
C VAL A 286 -41.08 30.67 -32.34
N THR A 287 -41.25 30.46 -31.04
CA THR A 287 -40.23 29.92 -30.15
C THR A 287 -40.67 28.53 -29.70
N SER A 288 -39.98 27.51 -30.11
CA SER A 288 -40.16 26.11 -29.62
C SER A 288 -38.96 25.71 -28.78
N PHE A 289 -39.18 25.23 -27.58
CA PHE A 289 -38.10 24.85 -26.66
C PHE A 289 -38.47 23.68 -25.80
N ASN A 290 -37.44 22.98 -25.30
CA ASN A 290 -37.59 21.92 -24.32
C ASN A 290 -37.19 22.47 -22.94
N PRO A 291 -38.12 22.54 -21.96
CA PRO A 291 -37.85 23.11 -20.63
C PRO A 291 -36.95 22.22 -19.79
N THR A 292 -36.96 20.88 -19.99
CA THR A 292 -36.25 19.88 -19.17
C THR A 292 -34.95 19.39 -19.78
N ALA A 293 -34.66 19.73 -21.06
CA ALA A 293 -33.52 19.18 -21.80
C ALA A 293 -32.16 19.37 -21.10
N ILE A 294 -31.94 20.52 -20.45
CA ILE A 294 -30.69 20.81 -19.76
C ILE A 294 -30.54 19.95 -18.50
N ASP A 295 -31.65 19.83 -17.75
CA ASP A 295 -31.67 19.03 -16.51
C ASP A 295 -31.54 17.55 -16.84
N GLU A 296 -32.20 17.06 -17.87
CA GLU A 296 -32.07 15.68 -18.34
C GLU A 296 -30.64 15.36 -18.79
N ILE A 297 -29.99 16.25 -19.56
CA ILE A 297 -28.57 16.11 -19.94
C ILE A 297 -27.70 16.05 -18.66
N SER A 298 -27.93 16.93 -17.71
CA SER A 298 -27.18 16.99 -16.46
C SER A 298 -27.34 15.73 -15.61
N GLN A 299 -28.56 15.20 -15.49
CA GLN A 299 -28.85 13.97 -14.76
C GLN A 299 -28.17 12.76 -15.41
N ILE A 300 -28.27 12.62 -16.73
CA ILE A 300 -27.61 11.54 -17.48
C ILE A 300 -26.09 11.61 -17.29
N GLN A 301 -25.51 12.81 -17.40
CA GLN A 301 -24.07 13.01 -17.15
C GLN A 301 -23.68 12.68 -15.72
N GLY A 302 -24.48 13.10 -14.72
CA GLY A 302 -24.26 12.78 -13.33
C GLY A 302 -24.26 11.27 -13.08
N GLY A 303 -25.19 10.55 -13.72
CA GLY A 303 -25.25 9.09 -13.69
C GLY A 303 -23.99 8.43 -14.25
N TYR A 304 -23.53 8.86 -15.41
CA TYR A 304 -22.29 8.35 -16.00
C TYR A 304 -21.07 8.65 -15.14
N ILE A 305 -20.95 9.85 -14.59
CA ILE A 305 -19.84 10.22 -13.67
C ILE A 305 -19.84 9.31 -12.45
N LEU A 306 -21.00 9.04 -11.85
CA LEU A 306 -21.13 8.13 -10.72
C LEU A 306 -20.66 6.71 -11.06
N ILE A 307 -21.10 6.17 -12.22
CA ILE A 307 -20.69 4.85 -12.68
C ILE A 307 -19.17 4.79 -12.88
N ILE A 308 -18.58 5.82 -13.49
CA ILE A 308 -17.12 5.90 -13.72
C ILE A 308 -16.38 5.93 -12.39
N LEU A 309 -16.84 6.70 -11.41
CA LEU A 309 -16.23 6.77 -10.08
C LEU A 309 -16.28 5.41 -9.35
N ILE A 310 -17.43 4.70 -9.44
CA ILE A 310 -17.56 3.36 -8.87
C ILE A 310 -16.59 2.40 -9.55
N LEU A 311 -16.52 2.42 -10.88
CA LEU A 311 -15.62 1.56 -11.65
C LEU A 311 -14.15 1.80 -11.28
N ILE A 312 -13.73 3.06 -11.21
CA ILE A 312 -12.37 3.44 -10.77
C ILE A 312 -12.14 2.98 -9.33
N GLY A 313 -13.12 3.16 -8.43
CA GLY A 313 -13.02 2.71 -7.05
C GLY A 313 -12.81 1.20 -6.94
N ILE A 314 -13.56 0.41 -7.72
CA ILE A 314 -13.39 -1.06 -7.77
C ILE A 314 -12.00 -1.43 -8.31
N LEU A 315 -11.57 -0.77 -9.39
CA LEU A 315 -10.24 -1.02 -9.96
C LEU A 315 -9.11 -0.70 -8.98
N VAL A 316 -9.21 0.42 -8.26
CA VAL A 316 -8.24 0.80 -7.23
C VAL A 316 -8.23 -0.21 -6.08
N LEU A 317 -9.41 -0.67 -5.64
CA LEU A 317 -9.53 -1.69 -4.59
C LEU A 317 -8.90 -3.01 -5.02
N LEU A 318 -9.25 -3.50 -6.22
CA LEU A 318 -8.68 -4.75 -6.76
C LEU A 318 -7.17 -4.65 -6.92
N PHE A 319 -6.69 -3.51 -7.42
CA PHE A 319 -5.25 -3.27 -7.55
C PHE A 319 -4.56 -3.22 -6.18
N TYR A 320 -5.18 -2.57 -5.18
CA TYR A 320 -4.64 -2.54 -3.82
C TYR A 320 -4.51 -3.95 -3.23
N LEU A 321 -5.55 -4.76 -3.38
CA LEU A 321 -5.53 -6.16 -2.93
C LEU A 321 -4.44 -6.96 -3.64
N PHE A 322 -4.35 -6.83 -4.96
CA PHE A 322 -3.32 -7.49 -5.77
C PHE A 322 -1.91 -7.01 -5.38
N SER A 323 -1.70 -5.70 -5.31
CA SER A 323 -0.39 -5.12 -4.96
C SER A 323 0.07 -5.53 -3.56
N ASN A 324 -0.85 -5.58 -2.60
CA ASN A 324 -0.55 -6.02 -1.24
C ASN A 324 -0.24 -7.53 -1.18
N TYR A 325 -1.01 -8.35 -1.89
CA TYR A 325 -0.74 -9.78 -2.04
C TYR A 325 0.64 -10.03 -2.67
N PHE A 326 0.91 -9.39 -3.80
CA PHE A 326 2.17 -9.51 -4.52
C PHE A 326 3.37 -9.03 -3.69
N SER A 327 3.26 -7.83 -3.09
CA SER A 327 4.33 -7.25 -2.26
C SER A 327 4.65 -8.10 -1.04
N ARG A 328 3.64 -8.71 -0.42
CA ARG A 328 3.86 -9.66 0.69
C ARG A 328 4.66 -10.87 0.23
N ARG A 329 4.33 -11.47 -0.90
CA ARG A 329 5.03 -12.65 -1.42
C ARG A 329 6.49 -12.34 -1.76
N VAL A 330 6.75 -11.23 -2.46
CA VAL A 330 8.11 -10.75 -2.76
C VAL A 330 8.89 -10.47 -1.48
N SER A 331 8.26 -9.87 -0.47
CA SER A 331 8.91 -9.58 0.81
C SER A 331 9.32 -10.86 1.57
N VAL A 332 8.45 -11.87 1.59
CA VAL A 332 8.76 -13.17 2.22
C VAL A 332 9.95 -13.83 1.53
N LEU A 333 9.93 -13.90 0.19
CA LEU A 333 11.01 -14.46 -0.60
C LEU A 333 12.33 -13.71 -0.35
N ARG A 334 12.31 -12.37 -0.39
CA ARG A 334 13.48 -11.54 -0.10
C ARG A 334 14.03 -11.79 1.30
N THR A 335 13.15 -11.92 2.30
CA THR A 335 13.55 -12.17 3.69
C THR A 335 14.20 -13.54 3.82
N ALA A 336 13.61 -14.57 3.20
CA ALA A 336 14.17 -15.91 3.17
C ALA A 336 15.56 -15.96 2.51
N MET A 337 15.70 -15.30 1.35
CA MET A 337 17.00 -15.18 0.66
C MET A 337 18.04 -14.45 1.52
N ARG A 338 17.63 -13.36 2.18
CA ARG A 338 18.53 -12.60 3.06
C ARG A 338 18.96 -13.41 4.28
N GLN A 339 18.04 -14.14 4.90
CA GLN A 339 18.36 -15.03 6.01
C GLN A 339 19.36 -16.12 5.57
N ALA A 340 19.09 -16.76 4.44
CA ALA A 340 19.98 -17.75 3.87
C ALA A 340 21.39 -17.21 3.59
N SER A 341 21.49 -15.99 3.02
CA SER A 341 22.79 -15.34 2.73
C SER A 341 23.60 -14.98 3.97
N HIS A 342 22.97 -14.88 5.14
CA HIS A 342 23.63 -14.63 6.42
C HIS A 342 23.86 -15.92 7.24
N GLY A 343 23.63 -17.08 6.65
CA GLY A 343 23.82 -18.39 7.32
C GLY A 343 22.66 -18.79 8.24
N TYR A 344 21.54 -18.04 8.25
CA TYR A 344 20.35 -18.43 8.97
C TYR A 344 19.48 -19.33 8.10
N TYR A 345 19.69 -20.63 8.20
CA TYR A 345 19.04 -21.63 7.35
C TYR A 345 17.67 -22.10 7.88
N ASN A 346 17.19 -21.56 8.99
CA ASN A 346 15.83 -21.81 9.50
C ASN A 346 14.86 -20.80 8.91
N ILE A 347 14.58 -20.95 7.62
CA ILE A 347 13.58 -20.16 6.91
C ILE A 347 12.18 -20.72 7.14
N ILE A 348 11.16 -19.91 6.85
CA ILE A 348 9.74 -20.27 6.97
C ILE A 348 9.47 -21.59 6.23
N ASP A 349 8.85 -22.55 6.92
CA ASP A 349 8.64 -23.89 6.38
C ASP A 349 7.58 -23.99 5.29
N SER A 350 6.68 -23.02 5.17
CA SER A 350 5.60 -23.04 4.20
C SER A 350 5.47 -21.74 3.44
N PHE A 351 5.52 -21.82 2.13
CA PHE A 351 5.14 -20.77 1.20
C PHE A 351 3.96 -21.32 0.39
N SER A 352 2.76 -20.79 0.62
CA SER A 352 1.53 -21.31 0.00
C SER A 352 1.37 -20.79 -1.43
N GLY A 353 0.93 -21.68 -2.35
CA GLY A 353 0.66 -21.34 -3.75
C GLY A 353 1.10 -22.45 -4.69
N LYS A 354 0.91 -22.25 -6.00
CA LYS A 354 1.38 -23.11 -7.10
C LYS A 354 1.88 -22.26 -8.27
N ASP A 355 2.27 -21.02 -7.99
CA ASP A 355 2.78 -20.07 -8.95
C ASP A 355 4.33 -20.05 -8.97
N GLU A 356 4.90 -19.23 -9.82
CA GLU A 356 6.34 -19.09 -10.02
C GLU A 356 7.06 -18.67 -8.72
N PHE A 357 6.40 -17.93 -7.82
CA PHE A 357 6.96 -17.60 -6.52
C PHE A 357 7.11 -18.83 -5.62
N TYR A 358 6.18 -19.78 -5.70
CA TYR A 358 6.26 -21.03 -5.00
C TYR A 358 7.43 -21.87 -5.51
N GLU A 359 7.61 -21.95 -6.85
CA GLU A 359 8.73 -22.66 -7.47
C GLU A 359 10.07 -22.08 -7.02
N ILE A 360 10.23 -20.74 -7.12
CA ILE A 360 11.47 -20.07 -6.67
C ILE A 360 11.73 -20.31 -5.18
N PHE A 361 10.70 -20.31 -4.35
CA PHE A 361 10.85 -20.58 -2.93
C PHE A 361 11.24 -22.05 -2.66
N HIS A 362 10.70 -22.98 -3.43
CA HIS A 362 11.03 -24.40 -3.35
C HIS A 362 12.49 -24.64 -3.77
N ASP A 363 12.93 -24.02 -4.86
CA ASP A 363 14.32 -24.09 -5.31
C ASP A 363 15.27 -23.52 -4.25
N LEU A 364 14.90 -22.38 -3.66
CA LEU A 364 15.67 -21.78 -2.56
C LEU A 364 15.78 -22.76 -1.37
N LYS A 365 14.68 -23.44 -1.00
CA LYS A 365 14.66 -24.41 0.08
C LYS A 365 15.57 -25.61 -0.23
N THR A 366 15.57 -26.08 -1.46
CA THR A 366 16.46 -27.15 -1.94
C THR A 366 17.94 -26.73 -1.83
N ILE A 367 18.28 -25.53 -2.32
CA ILE A 367 19.63 -24.97 -2.23
C ILE A 367 20.09 -24.88 -0.76
N ILE A 368 19.23 -24.41 0.14
CA ILE A 368 19.55 -24.31 1.56
C ILE A 368 19.79 -25.69 2.17
N THR A 369 19.00 -26.68 1.79
CA THR A 369 19.14 -28.06 2.27
C THR A 369 20.48 -28.64 1.83
N ASP A 370 20.89 -28.40 0.58
CA ASP A 370 22.17 -28.83 0.04
C ASP A 370 23.36 -28.13 0.72
N ILE A 371 23.22 -26.83 1.02
CA ILE A 371 24.25 -26.10 1.76
C ILE A 371 24.42 -26.69 3.17
N LYS A 372 23.31 -26.92 3.91
CA LYS A 372 23.35 -27.55 5.23
C LYS A 372 24.05 -28.92 5.21
N ALA A 373 23.72 -29.74 4.21
CA ALA A 373 24.34 -31.05 4.06
C ALA A 373 25.85 -30.96 3.81
N LYS A 374 26.27 -30.01 2.97
CA LYS A 374 27.69 -29.76 2.69
C LYS A 374 28.42 -29.22 3.91
N GLU A 375 27.85 -28.28 4.65
CA GLU A 375 28.44 -27.74 5.88
C GLU A 375 28.62 -28.82 6.95
N ALA A 376 27.61 -29.68 7.13
CA ALA A 376 27.70 -30.83 8.04
C ALA A 376 28.84 -31.77 7.64
N LEU A 377 28.97 -32.09 6.36
CA LEU A 377 30.06 -32.94 5.84
C LEU A 377 31.45 -32.27 6.01
N ILE A 378 31.57 -31.00 5.80
CA ILE A 378 32.82 -30.24 6.03
C ILE A 378 33.20 -30.31 7.50
N TYR A 379 32.25 -30.10 8.41
CA TYR A 379 32.48 -30.14 9.85
C TYR A 379 32.92 -31.55 10.30
N GLU A 380 32.25 -32.59 9.82
CA GLU A 380 32.64 -33.99 10.09
C GLU A 380 34.06 -34.29 9.61
N ASN A 381 34.41 -33.87 8.40
CA ASN A 381 35.75 -34.06 7.86
C ASN A 381 36.81 -33.30 8.67
N GLN A 382 36.52 -32.10 9.17
CA GLN A 382 37.42 -31.35 10.03
C GLN A 382 37.65 -32.04 11.36
N LEU A 383 36.61 -32.57 12.00
CA LEU A 383 36.74 -33.35 13.22
C LEU A 383 37.58 -34.61 13.01
N LYS A 384 37.36 -35.34 11.92
CA LYS A 384 38.14 -36.54 11.58
C LYS A 384 39.60 -36.18 11.33
N LYS A 385 39.88 -35.09 10.64
CA LYS A 385 41.25 -34.60 10.42
C LYS A 385 41.96 -34.30 11.76
N GLN A 386 41.26 -33.59 12.67
CA GLN A 386 41.83 -33.22 13.97
C GLN A 386 42.08 -34.46 14.85
N GLN A 387 41.20 -35.46 14.76
CA GLN A 387 41.43 -36.76 15.46
C GLN A 387 42.67 -37.47 14.92
N LEU A 388 42.86 -37.50 13.61
CA LEU A 388 44.04 -38.11 12.99
C LEU A 388 45.34 -37.39 13.37
N GLU A 389 45.31 -36.06 13.38
CA GLU A 389 46.47 -35.24 13.81
C GLU A 389 46.84 -35.52 15.28
N ASN A 390 45.84 -35.60 16.17
CA ASN A 390 46.08 -35.95 17.57
C ASN A 390 46.64 -37.37 17.74
N GLN A 391 46.13 -38.35 16.98
CA GLN A 391 46.68 -39.72 16.99
C GLN A 391 48.13 -39.76 16.50
N GLN A 392 48.44 -39.03 15.45
CA GLN A 392 49.79 -38.93 14.93
C GLN A 392 50.75 -38.36 15.99
N GLN A 393 50.40 -37.24 16.64
CA GLN A 393 51.20 -36.67 17.73
C GLN A 393 51.44 -37.64 18.89
N GLN A 394 50.41 -38.38 19.27
CA GLN A 394 50.56 -39.42 20.31
C GLN A 394 51.51 -40.53 19.89
N MET A 395 51.44 -40.99 18.63
CA MET A 395 52.39 -41.98 18.09
C MET A 395 53.80 -41.46 18.05
N GLU A 396 54.01 -40.25 17.61
CA GLU A 396 55.34 -39.61 17.58
C GLU A 396 55.93 -39.51 19.01
N PHE A 397 55.12 -39.07 19.98
CA PHE A 397 55.54 -39.02 21.38
C PHE A 397 55.90 -40.41 21.93
N LYS A 398 55.11 -41.46 21.68
CA LYS A 398 55.43 -42.83 22.06
C LYS A 398 56.69 -43.35 21.40
N MET A 399 56.90 -43.01 20.14
CA MET A 399 58.13 -43.39 19.40
C MET A 399 59.36 -42.78 20.01
N LEU A 400 59.31 -41.46 20.32
CA LEU A 400 60.43 -40.76 20.98
C LEU A 400 60.74 -41.33 22.38
N ALA A 401 59.70 -41.60 23.16
CA ALA A 401 59.86 -42.23 24.49
C ALA A 401 60.46 -43.65 24.44
N SER A 402 60.15 -44.42 23.41
CA SER A 402 60.67 -45.78 23.21
C SER A 402 62.15 -45.82 22.81
N GLN A 403 62.74 -44.69 22.35
CA GLN A 403 64.17 -44.62 22.01
C GLN A 403 65.09 -44.68 23.23
N ILE A 404 64.53 -44.41 24.45
CA ILE A 404 65.25 -44.67 25.69
C ILE A 404 65.14 -46.15 25.99
N ASN A 405 66.19 -46.95 25.76
CA ASN A 405 66.17 -48.36 26.07
C ASN A 405 66.26 -48.60 27.61
N PRO A 406 65.17 -48.88 28.29
CA PRO A 406 65.17 -49.05 29.76
C PRO A 406 66.07 -50.18 30.22
N HIS A 407 66.11 -51.25 29.43
CA HIS A 407 66.90 -52.42 29.74
C HIS A 407 68.40 -52.14 29.71
N PHE A 408 68.86 -51.35 28.74
CA PHE A 408 70.28 -50.91 28.67
C PHE A 408 70.67 -50.09 29.90
N LEU A 409 69.80 -49.16 30.35
CA LEU A 409 70.06 -48.35 31.54
C LEU A 409 70.14 -49.20 32.81
N TYR A 410 69.22 -50.17 32.99
CA TYR A 410 69.25 -51.04 34.12
C TYR A 410 70.50 -51.92 34.15
N ASN A 411 70.85 -52.55 33.03
CA ASN A 411 71.99 -53.40 32.95
C ASN A 411 73.31 -52.64 33.22
N THR A 412 73.36 -51.41 32.75
CA THR A 412 74.53 -50.53 32.99
C THR A 412 74.66 -50.18 34.47
N LEU A 413 73.54 -49.76 35.11
CA LEU A 413 73.51 -49.46 36.53
C LEU A 413 73.83 -50.69 37.38
N GLU A 414 73.32 -51.86 37.02
CA GLU A 414 73.61 -53.11 37.75
C GLU A 414 75.11 -53.53 37.62
N THR A 415 75.65 -53.33 36.41
CA THR A 415 77.07 -53.58 36.21
C THR A 415 77.95 -52.67 37.06
N ILE A 416 77.62 -51.40 37.14
CA ILE A 416 78.37 -50.42 37.97
C ILE A 416 78.16 -50.76 39.46
N ARG A 417 76.96 -51.14 39.89
CA ARG A 417 76.65 -51.59 41.25
C ARG A 417 77.50 -52.79 41.68
N MET A 418 77.64 -53.81 40.81
CA MET A 418 78.46 -55.00 41.07
C MET A 418 79.91 -54.65 41.16
N LYS A 419 80.41 -53.78 40.27
CA LYS A 419 81.80 -53.29 40.37
C LYS A 419 82.09 -52.51 41.68
N ALA A 420 81.19 -51.66 42.10
CA ALA A 420 81.27 -50.91 43.37
C ALA A 420 81.29 -51.87 44.58
N PHE A 421 80.42 -52.89 44.54
CA PHE A 421 80.27 -53.90 45.62
C PHE A 421 81.56 -54.72 45.69
N THR A 422 82.11 -55.21 44.58
CA THR A 422 83.37 -56.07 44.58
C THR A 422 84.59 -55.25 44.96
N SER A 423 84.57 -53.89 44.73
CA SER A 423 85.66 -53.00 45.16
C SER A 423 85.53 -52.59 46.65
N GLY A 424 84.61 -53.19 47.41
CA GLY A 424 84.40 -52.93 48.83
C GLY A 424 83.67 -51.58 49.12
N ASN A 425 83.24 -50.84 48.11
CA ASN A 425 82.55 -49.58 48.32
C ASN A 425 81.02 -49.82 48.42
N ARG A 426 80.60 -50.22 49.62
CA ARG A 426 79.18 -50.53 49.90
C ARG A 426 78.28 -49.31 49.75
N GLU A 427 78.76 -48.13 50.05
CA GLU A 427 78.00 -46.89 49.96
C GLU A 427 77.63 -46.61 48.49
N VAL A 428 78.57 -46.63 47.59
CA VAL A 428 78.33 -46.43 46.14
C VAL A 428 77.45 -47.54 45.59
N ALA A 429 77.66 -48.80 46.00
CA ALA A 429 76.76 -49.88 45.59
C ALA A 429 75.32 -49.69 46.00
N THR A 430 75.10 -49.15 47.24
CA THR A 430 73.75 -48.81 47.76
C THR A 430 73.13 -47.64 46.98
N ALA A 431 73.93 -46.61 46.70
CA ALA A 431 73.46 -45.45 45.91
C ALA A 431 73.01 -45.86 44.51
N ILE A 432 73.77 -46.75 43.80
CA ILE A 432 73.39 -47.20 42.45
C ILE A 432 72.15 -48.13 42.51
N LYS A 433 72.02 -48.94 43.56
CA LYS A 433 70.79 -49.75 43.77
C LYS A 433 69.56 -48.86 43.90
N LEU A 434 69.63 -47.85 44.73
CA LEU A 434 68.54 -46.90 44.93
C LEU A 434 68.21 -46.10 43.68
N LEU A 435 69.23 -45.64 42.93
CA LEU A 435 69.09 -44.93 41.66
C LEU A 435 68.39 -45.84 40.63
N GLY A 436 68.81 -47.09 40.51
CA GLY A 436 68.17 -48.08 39.63
C GLY A 436 66.71 -48.31 39.98
N LYS A 437 66.36 -48.38 41.29
CA LYS A 437 64.99 -48.50 41.76
C LYS A 437 64.13 -47.29 41.39
N SER A 438 64.69 -46.10 41.59
CA SER A 438 64.02 -44.82 41.26
C SER A 438 63.77 -44.68 39.74
N LEU A 439 64.83 -44.95 38.94
CA LEU A 439 64.74 -44.89 37.47
C LEU A 439 63.71 -45.90 36.92
N ARG A 440 63.63 -47.08 37.47
CA ARG A 440 62.64 -48.10 37.12
C ARG A 440 61.23 -47.55 37.35
N TYR A 441 60.96 -47.00 38.53
CA TYR A 441 59.67 -46.42 38.84
C TYR A 441 59.24 -45.33 37.82
N VAL A 442 60.15 -44.41 37.48
CA VAL A 442 59.89 -43.34 36.50
C VAL A 442 59.60 -43.89 35.12
N LEU A 443 60.42 -44.85 34.62
CA LEU A 443 60.23 -45.42 33.29
C LEU A 443 58.99 -46.29 33.18
N ASP A 444 58.68 -47.12 34.23
CA ASP A 444 57.50 -47.98 34.25
C ASP A 444 56.19 -47.16 34.35
N ASN A 445 56.22 -45.94 34.88
CA ASN A 445 55.11 -45.10 35.07
C ASN A 445 55.04 -43.92 34.06
N THR A 446 56.00 -43.81 33.14
CA THR A 446 55.95 -42.85 32.05
C THR A 446 54.82 -43.21 31.07
N GLY A 447 53.78 -42.35 30.97
CA GLY A 447 52.63 -42.57 30.11
C GLY A 447 51.51 -43.42 30.74
N THR A 448 51.62 -43.84 32.02
CA THR A 448 50.54 -44.46 32.76
C THR A 448 49.62 -43.40 33.36
N VAL A 449 48.31 -43.70 33.41
CA VAL A 449 47.29 -42.76 33.90
C VAL A 449 47.30 -42.72 35.45
N SER A 450 47.60 -43.82 36.10
CA SER A 450 47.55 -43.92 37.58
C SER A 450 48.52 -45.00 38.12
N THR A 451 48.95 -44.85 39.37
CA THR A 451 49.75 -45.80 40.12
C THR A 451 49.17 -45.98 41.53
N SER A 452 49.52 -47.09 42.27
CA SER A 452 49.05 -47.21 43.64
C SER A 452 49.80 -46.21 44.56
N LEU A 453 49.09 -45.70 45.56
CA LEU A 453 49.67 -44.83 46.57
C LEU A 453 50.86 -45.46 47.28
N SER A 454 50.79 -46.79 47.52
CA SER A 454 51.91 -47.59 48.07
C SER A 454 53.18 -47.44 47.23
N LYS A 455 53.10 -47.60 45.89
CA LYS A 455 54.22 -47.45 44.98
C LYS A 455 54.80 -46.03 44.95
N GLU A 456 53.94 -45.01 45.01
CA GLU A 456 54.39 -43.62 45.02
C GLU A 456 55.13 -43.31 46.35
N ILE A 457 54.63 -43.76 47.48
CA ILE A 457 55.28 -43.62 48.79
C ILE A 457 56.64 -44.37 48.78
N ASP A 458 56.68 -45.59 48.26
CA ASP A 458 57.92 -46.36 48.13
C ASP A 458 58.97 -45.67 47.25
N HIS A 459 58.47 -44.97 46.24
CA HIS A 459 59.35 -44.13 45.40
C HIS A 459 59.90 -42.94 46.21
N ILE A 460 59.05 -42.27 47.00
CA ILE A 460 59.47 -41.19 47.89
C ILE A 460 60.52 -41.70 48.90
N ARG A 461 60.27 -42.83 49.54
CA ARG A 461 61.22 -43.42 50.47
C ARG A 461 62.55 -43.67 49.76
N THR A 462 62.52 -44.20 48.55
CA THR A 462 63.73 -44.42 47.73
C THR A 462 64.45 -43.10 47.39
N TYR A 463 63.67 -42.05 47.02
CA TYR A 463 64.21 -40.74 46.73
C TYR A 463 64.87 -40.10 47.95
N VAL A 464 64.22 -40.14 49.10
CA VAL A 464 64.74 -39.60 50.35
C VAL A 464 66.02 -40.36 50.78
N GLN A 465 66.08 -41.68 50.61
CA GLN A 465 67.31 -42.45 50.85
C GLN A 465 68.48 -42.01 49.96
N ILE A 466 68.23 -41.72 48.69
CA ILE A 466 69.25 -41.15 47.79
C ILE A 466 69.73 -39.78 48.30
N GLN A 467 68.79 -38.94 48.70
CA GLN A 467 69.12 -37.60 49.22
C GLN A 467 69.87 -37.70 50.57
N LYS A 468 69.54 -38.69 51.42
CA LYS A 468 70.28 -38.94 52.68
C LYS A 468 71.72 -39.40 52.44
N LEU A 469 72.01 -40.15 51.37
CA LEU A 469 73.39 -40.46 50.97
C LEU A 469 74.18 -39.20 50.56
N ARG A 470 73.48 -38.19 49.98
CA ARG A 470 74.11 -36.96 49.52
C ARG A 470 74.31 -35.92 50.64
N PHE A 471 73.32 -35.76 51.49
CA PHE A 471 73.27 -34.69 52.50
C PHE A 471 73.50 -35.19 53.96
N GLY A 472 73.67 -36.52 54.17
CA GLY A 472 73.93 -37.11 55.49
C GLY A 472 72.72 -36.96 56.43
N GLU A 473 72.99 -36.78 57.72
CA GLU A 473 71.97 -36.65 58.79
C GLU A 473 71.22 -35.31 58.75
N ARG A 474 71.43 -34.48 57.72
CA ARG A 474 70.71 -33.20 57.53
C ARG A 474 69.28 -33.41 57.02
N VAL A 475 68.94 -34.60 56.52
CA VAL A 475 67.61 -34.91 56.01
C VAL A 475 67.01 -36.07 56.84
N ASN A 476 66.08 -35.73 57.72
CA ASN A 476 65.32 -36.70 58.47
C ASN A 476 63.89 -36.72 57.92
N TYR A 477 63.39 -37.90 57.62
CA TYR A 477 62.08 -38.10 57.01
C TYR A 477 61.22 -38.98 57.93
N PHE A 478 60.01 -38.51 58.21
CA PHE A 478 59.02 -39.16 59.06
C PHE A 478 57.72 -39.35 58.27
N GLU A 479 57.06 -40.46 58.47
CA GLU A 479 55.78 -40.75 57.88
C GLU A 479 54.77 -41.03 59.00
N THR A 480 53.62 -40.40 58.90
CA THR A 480 52.48 -40.66 59.75
C THR A 480 51.31 -41.01 58.82
N ILE A 481 50.96 -42.26 58.73
CA ILE A 481 49.89 -42.80 57.89
C ILE A 481 48.83 -43.34 58.83
N ASP A 482 47.59 -42.94 58.60
CA ASP A 482 46.45 -43.42 59.38
C ASP A 482 46.34 -44.96 59.22
N PRO A 483 46.25 -45.73 60.31
CA PRO A 483 46.17 -47.19 60.25
C PRO A 483 45.01 -47.74 59.41
N ASP A 484 43.96 -46.99 59.25
CA ASP A 484 42.77 -47.38 58.51
C ASP A 484 42.91 -47.16 56.96
N ILE A 485 44.10 -46.79 56.47
CA ILE A 485 44.37 -46.56 55.03
C ILE A 485 45.13 -47.76 54.48
N ASP A 486 44.48 -48.50 53.56
CA ASP A 486 45.16 -49.45 52.72
C ASP A 486 45.78 -48.69 51.50
N LEU A 487 47.11 -48.53 51.51
CA LEU A 487 47.84 -47.81 50.50
C LEU A 487 47.79 -48.44 49.09
N ASP A 488 47.47 -49.72 48.98
CA ASP A 488 47.36 -50.41 47.70
C ASP A 488 45.94 -50.23 47.04
N GLU A 489 44.95 -49.86 47.82
CA GLU A 489 43.61 -49.61 47.34
C GLU A 489 43.48 -48.28 46.57
N TYR A 490 44.25 -47.24 46.97
CA TYR A 490 44.20 -45.93 46.36
C TYR A 490 45.13 -45.76 45.20
N ARG A 491 44.58 -45.28 44.09
CA ARG A 491 45.33 -45.01 42.85
C ARG A 491 45.44 -43.51 42.61
N ILE A 492 46.68 -43.04 42.49
CA ILE A 492 46.95 -41.62 42.27
C ILE A 492 47.79 -41.42 40.99
N LEU A 493 47.90 -40.16 40.52
CA LEU A 493 48.80 -39.80 39.44
C LEU A 493 50.23 -40.15 39.78
N PRO A 494 50.99 -40.85 38.91
CA PRO A 494 52.39 -41.15 39.14
C PRO A 494 53.24 -39.86 39.18
N LEU A 495 54.32 -39.88 39.98
CA LEU A 495 55.23 -38.78 40.16
C LEU A 495 54.50 -37.51 40.64
N LEU A 496 53.49 -37.64 41.48
CA LEU A 496 52.69 -36.54 42.04
C LEU A 496 53.38 -36.00 43.31
N LEU A 497 53.87 -36.86 44.18
CA LEU A 497 54.41 -36.49 45.51
C LEU A 497 55.91 -36.16 45.42
N GLN A 498 56.66 -36.77 44.50
CA GLN A 498 58.13 -36.55 44.39
C GLN A 498 58.51 -35.07 44.25
N PRO A 499 57.95 -34.25 43.35
CA PRO A 499 58.34 -32.82 43.24
C PRO A 499 58.04 -32.00 44.48
N ILE A 500 57.04 -32.41 45.30
CA ILE A 500 56.73 -31.73 46.56
C ILE A 500 57.82 -32.01 47.61
N VAL A 501 58.24 -33.29 47.73
CA VAL A 501 59.35 -33.71 48.61
C VAL A 501 60.67 -33.10 48.12
N GLU A 502 60.91 -33.08 46.77
CA GLU A 502 62.07 -32.45 46.19
C GLU A 502 62.17 -30.93 46.56
N ASN A 503 61.03 -30.20 46.47
CA ASN A 503 61.02 -28.81 46.91
C ASN A 503 61.24 -28.63 48.41
N ALA A 504 60.72 -29.52 49.27
CA ALA A 504 60.95 -29.50 50.69
C ALA A 504 62.44 -29.69 51.02
N ILE A 505 63.15 -30.58 50.29
CA ILE A 505 64.57 -30.79 50.46
C ILE A 505 65.39 -29.61 49.90
N SER A 506 65.15 -29.24 48.65
CA SER A 506 65.96 -28.27 47.92
C SER A 506 65.79 -26.83 48.41
N HIS A 507 64.57 -26.46 48.78
CA HIS A 507 64.23 -25.10 49.17
C HIS A 507 63.93 -24.92 50.68
N GLY A 508 63.39 -25.97 51.32
CA GLY A 508 63.10 -25.94 52.73
C GLY A 508 64.35 -26.05 53.59
N LEU A 509 65.22 -27.05 53.28
CA LEU A 509 66.33 -27.40 54.17
C LEU A 509 67.66 -26.76 53.78
N GLU A 510 67.80 -26.15 52.58
CA GLU A 510 69.06 -25.60 52.03
C GLU A 510 69.65 -24.40 52.84
N GLY A 511 68.93 -23.84 53.79
CA GLY A 511 69.37 -22.68 54.62
C GLY A 511 69.45 -22.96 56.12
N THR A 512 69.33 -24.18 56.54
CA THR A 512 69.39 -24.52 57.98
C THR A 512 70.83 -24.93 58.36
N ASP A 513 71.48 -24.19 59.28
CA ASP A 513 72.87 -24.39 59.72
C ASP A 513 73.10 -25.59 60.62
N ASP A 514 72.08 -26.24 61.14
CA ASP A 514 72.16 -27.38 62.05
C ASP A 514 71.56 -28.63 61.50
N ASN A 515 72.23 -29.78 61.80
CA ASN A 515 71.87 -31.17 61.43
C ASN A 515 70.44 -31.62 61.80
N LYS A 516 69.40 -30.79 61.68
CA LYS A 516 68.05 -31.00 62.24
C LYS A 516 66.92 -30.78 61.19
N GLY A 517 67.25 -30.85 59.85
CA GLY A 517 66.19 -30.80 58.84
C GLY A 517 65.26 -31.99 58.92
N GLN A 518 63.97 -31.69 59.03
CA GLN A 518 62.90 -32.69 59.14
C GLN A 518 61.86 -32.49 58.07
N ILE A 519 61.49 -33.59 57.42
CA ILE A 519 60.37 -33.65 56.48
C ILE A 519 59.36 -34.64 57.03
N GLU A 520 58.17 -34.22 57.25
CA GLU A 520 57.07 -35.04 57.74
C GLU A 520 55.99 -35.20 56.66
N MET A 521 55.67 -36.43 56.27
CA MET A 521 54.54 -36.73 55.41
C MET A 521 53.43 -37.31 56.28
N LYS A 522 52.23 -36.67 56.19
CA LYS A 522 51.04 -37.15 56.88
C LYS A 522 49.97 -37.52 55.86
N ILE A 523 49.36 -38.68 56.01
CA ILE A 523 48.30 -39.19 55.17
C ILE A 523 47.17 -39.63 56.09
N TYR A 524 46.01 -39.00 55.90
CA TYR A 524 44.77 -39.34 56.59
C TYR A 524 43.57 -39.21 55.66
N LYS A 525 42.43 -39.78 55.99
CA LYS A 525 41.20 -39.67 55.20
C LYS A 525 40.05 -39.18 56.10
N ASP A 526 39.13 -38.46 55.46
CA ASP A 526 37.81 -38.21 56.00
C ASP A 526 36.74 -38.95 55.15
N GLU A 527 35.49 -38.58 55.26
CA GLU A 527 34.40 -39.23 54.53
C GLU A 527 34.46 -39.01 53.00
N THR A 528 35.13 -37.98 52.52
CA THR A 528 35.10 -37.50 51.12
C THR A 528 36.49 -37.45 50.48
N TYR A 529 37.52 -37.19 51.24
CA TYR A 529 38.86 -36.88 50.69
C TYR A 529 39.97 -37.69 51.35
N LEU A 530 40.96 -38.06 50.57
CA LEU A 530 42.28 -38.49 51.05
C LEU A 530 43.16 -37.21 51.16
N HIS A 531 43.65 -36.92 52.35
CA HIS A 531 44.50 -35.83 52.64
C HIS A 531 45.94 -36.26 52.70
N ILE A 532 46.79 -35.59 51.92
CA ILE A 532 48.24 -35.82 51.91
C ILE A 532 48.92 -34.51 52.19
N SER A 533 49.73 -34.41 53.23
CA SER A 533 50.49 -33.22 53.55
C SER A 533 51.97 -33.54 53.73
N ILE A 534 52.82 -32.72 53.17
CA ILE A 534 54.27 -32.78 53.28
C ILE A 534 54.75 -31.48 53.92
N SER A 535 55.37 -31.58 55.10
CA SER A 535 55.88 -30.42 55.86
C SER A 535 57.40 -30.54 56.00
N ASP A 536 58.09 -29.42 55.83
CA ASP A 536 59.48 -29.26 56.19
C ASP A 536 59.63 -28.21 57.33
N ASN A 537 60.67 -28.36 58.15
CA ASN A 537 61.03 -27.42 59.21
C ASN A 537 62.12 -26.43 58.74
N GLY A 538 62.07 -26.04 57.47
CA GLY A 538 63.06 -25.20 56.82
C GLY A 538 62.90 -23.71 57.10
N ILE A 539 63.51 -22.89 56.20
CA ILE A 539 63.51 -21.43 56.34
C ILE A 539 62.15 -20.76 56.26
N GLY A 540 61.13 -21.48 55.72
CA GLY A 540 59.80 -20.92 55.51
C GLY A 540 59.77 -19.73 54.53
N MET A 541 58.63 -19.08 54.40
CA MET A 541 58.40 -17.94 53.48
C MET A 541 57.70 -16.80 54.21
N THR A 542 58.05 -15.57 53.79
CA THR A 542 57.31 -14.39 54.17
C THR A 542 55.87 -14.43 53.58
N LYS A 543 54.97 -13.64 54.15
CA LYS A 543 53.58 -13.56 53.62
C LYS A 543 53.51 -13.13 52.17
N GLU A 544 54.43 -12.27 51.74
CA GLU A 544 54.51 -11.75 50.37
C GLU A 544 55.04 -12.85 49.40
N GLU A 545 56.06 -13.57 49.79
CA GLU A 545 56.60 -14.69 49.00
C GLU A 545 55.57 -15.81 48.83
N LEU A 546 54.87 -16.14 49.92
CA LEU A 546 53.80 -17.15 49.88
C LEU A 546 52.65 -16.72 48.98
N TYR A 547 52.25 -15.43 49.05
CA TYR A 547 51.20 -14.89 48.18
C TYR A 547 51.63 -14.97 46.69
N ASN A 548 52.82 -14.52 46.37
CA ASN A 548 53.38 -14.57 45.04
C ASN A 548 53.50 -16.02 44.49
N LEU A 549 53.91 -16.95 45.33
CA LEU A 549 53.98 -18.38 44.96
C LEU A 549 52.60 -18.94 44.65
N LYS A 550 51.60 -18.66 45.49
CA LYS A 550 50.20 -19.08 45.25
C LYS A 550 49.62 -18.53 43.96
N GLN A 551 49.90 -17.27 43.61
CA GLN A 551 49.46 -16.67 42.35
C GLN A 551 50.14 -17.38 41.13
N LYS A 552 51.44 -17.65 41.21
CA LYS A 552 52.18 -18.32 40.14
C LYS A 552 51.77 -19.77 39.90
N ILE A 553 51.30 -20.45 40.93
CA ILE A 553 50.78 -21.84 40.80
C ILE A 553 49.39 -21.85 40.16
N MET A 554 48.61 -20.78 40.29
CA MET A 554 47.28 -20.66 39.68
C MET A 554 47.33 -20.15 38.21
N THR A 555 48.30 -19.26 37.87
CA THR A 555 48.40 -18.63 36.55
C THR A 555 49.67 -19.05 35.84
N LYS A 556 49.54 -19.33 34.51
CA LYS A 556 50.72 -19.63 33.68
C LYS A 556 51.48 -18.31 33.37
N ASP A 557 52.54 -18.04 34.13
CA ASP A 557 53.43 -16.92 33.83
C ASP A 557 54.74 -17.46 33.15
N ASP A 558 54.91 -17.18 31.88
CA ASP A 558 55.96 -17.72 31.03
C ASP A 558 57.37 -17.17 31.31
N THR A 559 57.55 -16.34 32.33
CA THR A 559 58.76 -15.51 32.44
C THR A 559 59.84 -15.96 33.43
N LYS A 560 59.65 -16.96 34.31
CA LYS A 560 60.75 -17.44 35.17
C LYS A 560 60.63 -18.90 35.60
N THR A 561 61.70 -19.65 35.41
CA THR A 561 61.91 -21.10 35.48
C THR A 561 61.76 -21.79 36.90
N ARG A 562 61.56 -21.04 37.96
CA ARG A 562 61.68 -21.57 39.37
C ARG A 562 60.39 -22.18 39.98
N SER A 563 59.24 -22.10 39.32
CA SER A 563 57.94 -22.61 39.87
C SER A 563 57.24 -23.62 38.97
N ILE A 564 57.89 -24.11 37.91
CA ILE A 564 57.33 -24.98 36.90
C ILE A 564 56.83 -26.33 37.49
N GLY A 565 57.55 -26.86 38.47
CA GLY A 565 57.19 -28.13 39.11
C GLY A 565 55.85 -28.12 39.82
N LEU A 566 55.62 -27.17 40.70
CA LEU A 566 54.37 -27.08 41.48
C LEU A 566 53.19 -26.63 40.61
N TYR A 567 53.41 -25.72 39.61
CA TYR A 567 52.37 -25.37 38.64
C TYR A 567 51.91 -26.58 37.83
N ASN A 568 52.86 -27.40 37.33
CA ASN A 568 52.54 -28.58 36.55
C ASN A 568 51.76 -29.61 37.39
N ILE A 569 52.13 -29.79 38.65
CA ILE A 569 51.41 -30.67 39.57
C ILE A 569 50.00 -30.15 39.82
N ASN A 570 49.84 -28.85 40.08
CA ASN A 570 48.57 -28.22 40.33
C ASN A 570 47.64 -28.38 39.11
N GLN A 571 48.15 -28.17 37.90
CA GLN A 571 47.41 -28.39 36.66
C GLN A 571 47.01 -29.87 36.46
N ARG A 572 47.95 -30.82 36.73
CA ARG A 572 47.63 -32.26 36.62
C ARG A 572 46.55 -32.68 37.63
N ILE A 573 46.58 -32.17 38.85
CA ILE A 573 45.58 -32.42 39.88
C ILE A 573 44.22 -31.89 39.42
N SER A 574 44.13 -30.63 38.97
CA SER A 574 42.90 -30.01 38.49
C SER A 574 42.32 -30.70 37.28
N LEU A 575 43.13 -31.13 36.32
CA LEU A 575 42.68 -31.84 35.14
C LEU A 575 42.17 -33.24 35.41
N CYS A 576 42.79 -33.95 36.36
CA CYS A 576 42.43 -35.36 36.63
C CYS A 576 41.35 -35.52 37.74
N TYR A 577 41.40 -34.64 38.74
CA TYR A 577 40.51 -34.78 39.92
C TYR A 577 39.44 -33.70 40.02
N GLY A 578 39.44 -32.69 39.11
CA GLY A 578 38.47 -31.62 39.04
C GLY A 578 39.02 -30.24 39.44
N PRO A 579 38.38 -29.14 38.95
CA PRO A 579 38.88 -27.77 39.12
C PRO A 579 38.92 -27.29 40.58
N GLU A 580 38.22 -27.98 41.47
CA GLU A 580 38.22 -27.71 42.90
C GLU A 580 39.44 -28.32 43.64
N CYS A 581 40.14 -29.25 42.99
CA CYS A 581 41.30 -29.91 43.56
C CYS A 581 42.60 -29.14 43.20
N HIS A 582 43.31 -28.64 44.16
CA HIS A 582 44.57 -27.92 44.00
C HIS A 582 45.48 -28.07 45.18
N LEU A 583 46.76 -27.70 44.98
CA LEU A 583 47.74 -27.65 46.05
C LEU A 583 47.43 -26.49 46.99
N ASN A 584 47.38 -26.77 48.27
CA ASN A 584 47.31 -25.78 49.30
C ASN A 584 48.68 -25.65 49.98
N ILE A 585 49.24 -24.44 50.06
CA ILE A 585 50.56 -24.15 50.63
C ILE A 585 50.40 -23.20 51.81
N SER A 586 50.95 -23.59 52.92
CA SER A 586 51.09 -22.73 54.10
C SER A 586 52.52 -22.66 54.55
N SER A 587 53.02 -21.50 54.99
CA SER A 587 54.39 -21.36 55.43
C SER A 587 54.49 -20.26 56.52
N ILE A 588 55.38 -20.48 57.46
CA ILE A 588 55.74 -19.56 58.55
C ILE A 588 57.27 -19.36 58.46
N LEU A 589 57.71 -18.12 58.28
CA LEU A 589 59.10 -17.77 58.16
C LEU A 589 59.91 -18.23 59.38
N GLY A 590 61.00 -18.96 59.15
CA GLY A 590 61.86 -19.47 60.19
C GLY A 590 61.34 -20.71 60.95
N GLU A 591 60.14 -21.22 60.61
CA GLU A 591 59.55 -22.35 61.30
C GLU A 591 59.29 -23.56 60.38
N LYS A 592 58.42 -23.38 59.34
CA LYS A 592 58.01 -24.52 58.47
C LYS A 592 57.32 -24.07 57.22
N THR A 593 57.36 -24.97 56.19
CA THR A 593 56.46 -24.94 55.04
C THR A 593 55.66 -26.24 54.95
N THR A 594 54.39 -26.15 54.66
CA THR A 594 53.51 -27.32 54.46
C THR A 594 52.79 -27.21 53.13
N VAL A 595 52.94 -28.22 52.28
CA VAL A 595 52.20 -28.37 51.05
C VAL A 595 51.20 -29.53 51.28
N SER A 596 49.93 -29.26 51.06
CA SER A 596 48.87 -30.24 51.21
C SER A 596 48.01 -30.37 49.97
N LEU A 597 47.51 -31.53 49.73
CA LEU A 597 46.55 -31.84 48.67
C LEU A 597 45.41 -32.69 49.21
N GLN A 598 44.25 -32.52 48.59
CA GLN A 598 43.03 -33.26 48.92
C GLN A 598 42.56 -33.94 47.63
N LEU A 599 42.45 -35.27 47.68
CA LEU A 599 42.06 -36.10 46.55
C LEU A 599 40.69 -36.76 46.83
N PRO A 600 39.67 -36.56 45.96
CA PRO A 600 38.36 -37.14 46.17
C PRO A 600 38.41 -38.67 46.17
N LEU A 601 37.85 -39.32 47.18
CA LEU A 601 37.88 -40.78 47.33
C LEU A 601 37.17 -41.49 46.18
N ASP A 602 36.14 -40.92 45.60
CA ASP A 602 35.40 -41.44 44.48
C ASP A 602 36.24 -41.48 43.17
N LYS A 603 37.27 -40.64 43.05
CA LYS A 603 38.17 -40.57 41.89
C LYS A 603 39.51 -41.31 42.06
N ILE A 604 39.85 -41.73 43.27
CA ILE A 604 41.10 -42.42 43.59
C ILE A 604 40.88 -43.86 44.07
N GLY A 605 39.67 -44.28 44.41
CA GLY A 605 39.29 -45.66 44.64
C GLY A 605 39.31 -46.49 43.33
N ARG A 606 39.41 -47.81 43.46
CA ARG A 606 39.64 -48.82 42.39
C ARG A 606 39.19 -48.48 41.03
#